data_15e7a014f7a7363925009c4a4ac626f4
#
_entry.id   15e7a014f7a7363925009c4a4ac626f4
#
_cell.length_a   1.000
_cell.length_b   1.000
_cell.length_c   1.000
_cell.angle_alpha   90.00
_cell.angle_beta   90.00
_cell.angle_gamma   90.00
#
_symmetry.space_group_name_H-M   'P 1'
#
loop_
_entity.id
_entity.type
_entity.pdbx_description
1 polymer ?
#
loop_
_entity_poly.entity_id
_entity_poly.type
_entity_poly.pdbx_seq_one_letter_code
_entity_poly.pdbx_strand_id
1 'polypeptide(L)'
;MTDTRYLVHGVFWDGLPAVSSASDGGRPVLRLQRHSGGFSEMALDAGTRVRFRVADGGKHCLGHTRVFSAAEHRHVTCPDSAHAVRGSQCEPCQLADDTRLIHDFHRGGRVPAGLRDYLMQPHWLYVATFANGASKIGTASRPRKCGTG
;
A
#
# COMPACT_ATOMS: atom_id res chain seq x y z
N MET A 1 -29.47 4.54 -12.90
CA MET A 1 -28.46 3.77 -12.13
C MET A 1 -27.10 4.28 -12.52
N THR A 2 -26.44 5.03 -11.65
CA THR A 2 -25.08 5.50 -11.88
C THR A 2 -24.13 4.31 -11.83
N ASP A 3 -23.57 3.95 -12.97
CA ASP A 3 -22.56 2.90 -13.09
C ASP A 3 -21.30 3.36 -12.31
N THR A 4 -21.15 2.89 -11.09
CA THR A 4 -20.03 3.29 -10.24
C THR A 4 -18.89 2.30 -10.46
N ARG A 5 -17.91 2.72 -11.23
CA ARG A 5 -16.70 1.93 -11.50
C ARG A 5 -15.63 2.24 -10.47
N TYR A 6 -14.95 1.19 -10.05
CA TYR A 6 -13.86 1.27 -9.10
C TYR A 6 -12.62 0.52 -9.61
N LEU A 7 -11.47 1.01 -9.23
CA LEU A 7 -10.22 0.27 -9.28
C LEU A 7 -10.02 -0.43 -7.93
N VAL A 8 -9.66 -1.69 -7.95
CA VAL A 8 -9.39 -2.45 -6.73
C VAL A 8 -7.96 -2.19 -6.30
N HIS A 9 -7.77 -1.55 -5.15
CA HIS A 9 -6.44 -1.32 -4.56
C HIS A 9 -5.89 -2.57 -3.88
N GLY A 10 -6.73 -3.28 -3.15
CA GLY A 10 -6.37 -4.48 -2.40
C GLY A 10 -7.15 -4.63 -1.11
N VAL A 11 -6.79 -5.65 -0.37
CA VAL A 11 -7.29 -5.87 1.00
C VAL A 11 -6.22 -5.41 1.98
N PHE A 12 -6.62 -4.58 2.92
CA PHE A 12 -5.78 -4.04 3.98
C PHE A 12 -6.36 -4.43 5.33
N TRP A 13 -5.51 -4.49 6.33
CA TRP A 13 -5.93 -4.74 7.71
C TRP A 13 -6.02 -3.40 8.42
N ASP A 14 -7.24 -2.94 8.67
CA ASP A 14 -7.49 -1.70 9.40
C ASP A 14 -7.33 -1.93 10.91
N GLY A 15 -6.79 -0.92 11.59
CA GLY A 15 -6.62 -0.93 13.04
C GLY A 15 -5.57 -1.90 13.57
N LEU A 16 -4.71 -2.49 12.72
CA LEU A 16 -3.53 -3.15 13.23
C LEU A 16 -2.59 -2.10 13.80
N PRO A 17 -2.44 -2.04 15.12
CA PRO A 17 -1.37 -1.24 15.69
C PRO A 17 -0.07 -1.83 15.19
N ALA A 18 0.85 -1.00 14.83
CA ALA A 18 2.16 -1.41 14.35
C ALA A 18 2.96 -2.25 15.37
N VAL A 19 2.46 -2.38 16.57
CA VAL A 19 2.95 -3.27 17.63
C VAL A 19 1.72 -3.73 18.41
N SER A 20 1.08 -4.81 18.03
CA SER A 20 0.07 -5.40 18.90
C SER A 20 0.42 -6.81 19.28
N SER A 21 0.04 -7.14 20.50
CA SER A 21 -0.22 -8.50 20.90
C SER A 21 -1.18 -9.13 19.87
N ALA A 22 -0.90 -10.34 19.46
CA ALA A 22 -1.59 -11.08 18.40
C ALA A 22 -3.10 -11.32 18.63
N SER A 23 -3.70 -10.72 19.65
CA SER A 23 -5.09 -10.92 20.02
C SER A 23 -6.10 -9.97 19.35
N ASP A 24 -5.65 -8.81 18.88
CA ASP A 24 -6.52 -7.86 18.16
C ASP A 24 -6.15 -7.82 16.68
N GLY A 25 -6.44 -8.91 15.98
CA GLY A 25 -6.36 -8.92 14.53
C GLY A 25 -7.21 -7.79 13.97
N GLY A 26 -6.56 -6.85 13.27
CA GLY A 26 -7.27 -5.77 12.61
C GLY A 26 -8.37 -6.31 11.69
N ARG A 27 -9.35 -5.49 11.39
CA ARG A 27 -10.43 -5.84 10.48
C ARG A 27 -9.96 -5.76 9.03
N PRO A 28 -10.15 -6.80 8.22
CA PRO A 28 -9.81 -6.70 6.81
C PRO A 28 -10.79 -5.76 6.10
N VAL A 29 -10.25 -4.85 5.29
CA VAL A 29 -11.02 -3.91 4.47
C VAL A 29 -10.61 -4.01 3.01
N LEU A 30 -11.58 -4.09 2.13
CA LEU A 30 -11.37 -3.95 0.70
C LEU A 30 -11.32 -2.46 0.36
N ARG A 31 -10.18 -1.99 -0.14
CA ARG A 31 -10.00 -0.60 -0.57
C ARG A 31 -10.23 -0.48 -2.06
N LEU A 32 -11.12 0.42 -2.42
CA LEU A 32 -11.54 0.73 -3.76
C LEU A 32 -11.21 2.19 -4.08
N GLN A 33 -10.70 2.45 -5.27
CA GLN A 33 -10.41 3.80 -5.77
C GLN A 33 -11.44 4.16 -6.84
N ARG A 34 -12.04 5.34 -6.72
CA ARG A 34 -12.90 5.88 -7.77
C ARG A 34 -12.05 6.43 -8.92
N HIS A 35 -12.55 6.34 -10.15
CA HIS A 35 -11.89 6.96 -11.30
C HIS A 35 -11.73 8.48 -11.15
N SER A 36 -12.66 9.12 -10.46
CA SER A 36 -12.60 10.57 -10.14
C SER A 36 -11.63 10.93 -9.01
N GLY A 37 -10.89 9.95 -8.47
CA GLY A 37 -10.08 10.09 -7.28
C GLY A 37 -10.85 9.77 -5.98
N GLY A 38 -10.10 9.64 -4.90
CA GLY A 38 -10.63 9.26 -3.60
C GLY A 38 -10.85 7.76 -3.43
N PHE A 39 -10.99 7.35 -2.17
CA PHE A 39 -11.12 5.96 -1.77
C PHE A 39 -12.49 5.67 -1.16
N SER A 40 -12.90 4.43 -1.29
CA SER A 40 -13.98 3.83 -0.51
C SER A 40 -13.45 2.55 0.13
N GLU A 41 -13.85 2.29 1.35
CA GLU A 41 -13.45 1.10 2.09
C GLU A 41 -14.69 0.28 2.45
N MET A 42 -14.59 -1.03 2.27
CA MET A 42 -15.63 -1.98 2.62
C MET A 42 -15.06 -3.00 3.58
N ALA A 43 -15.63 -3.09 4.77
CA ALA A 43 -15.25 -4.12 5.74
C ALA A 43 -15.57 -5.51 5.20
N LEU A 44 -14.66 -6.44 5.42
CA LEU A 44 -14.80 -7.85 5.04
C LEU A 44 -14.95 -8.69 6.30
N ASP A 45 -16.16 -8.71 6.85
CA ASP A 45 -16.49 -9.56 8.00
C ASP A 45 -16.71 -11.02 7.57
N ALA A 46 -16.68 -11.93 8.54
CA ALA A 46 -17.03 -13.33 8.29
C ALA A 46 -18.43 -13.42 7.68
N GLY A 47 -18.54 -14.03 6.51
CA GLY A 47 -19.80 -14.13 5.78
C GLY A 47 -20.09 -12.98 4.81
N THR A 48 -19.25 -11.94 4.74
CA THR A 48 -19.38 -10.89 3.73
C THR A 48 -19.32 -11.48 2.33
N ARG A 49 -20.38 -11.23 1.54
CA ARG A 49 -20.45 -11.66 0.14
C ARG A 49 -20.12 -10.48 -0.76
N VAL A 50 -19.01 -10.55 -1.48
CA VAL A 50 -18.62 -9.56 -2.47
C VAL A 50 -19.13 -10.01 -3.85
N ARG A 51 -19.94 -9.16 -4.49
CA ARG A 51 -20.36 -9.36 -5.89
C ARG A 51 -19.80 -8.24 -6.74
N PHE A 52 -19.13 -8.58 -7.81
CA PHE A 52 -18.56 -7.61 -8.74
C PHE A 52 -18.61 -8.14 -10.18
N ARG A 53 -18.52 -7.22 -11.12
CA ARG A 53 -18.33 -7.52 -12.53
C ARG A 53 -17.08 -6.77 -13.00
N VAL A 54 -16.22 -7.45 -13.73
CA VAL A 54 -15.09 -6.82 -14.39
C VAL A 54 -15.61 -6.04 -15.59
N ALA A 55 -15.37 -4.74 -15.63
CA ALA A 55 -15.90 -3.86 -16.66
C ALA A 55 -15.12 -4.01 -18.00
N ASP A 56 -13.81 -4.19 -17.90
CA ASP A 56 -12.94 -4.46 -19.02
C ASP A 56 -11.82 -5.42 -18.60
N GLY A 57 -11.11 -6.00 -19.56
CA GLY A 57 -10.05 -6.97 -19.32
C GLY A 57 -8.70 -6.35 -18.99
N GLY A 58 -8.60 -5.02 -18.91
CA GLY A 58 -7.36 -4.30 -18.67
C GLY A 58 -7.10 -3.99 -17.20
N LYS A 59 -5.83 -3.89 -16.81
CA LYS A 59 -5.44 -3.30 -15.55
C LYS A 59 -5.27 -1.80 -15.73
N HIS A 60 -5.92 -1.02 -14.88
CA HIS A 60 -5.75 0.43 -14.86
C HIS A 60 -4.75 0.85 -13.79
N CYS A 61 -4.09 1.97 -14.04
CA CYS A 61 -3.10 2.54 -13.14
C CYS A 61 -3.75 3.04 -11.84
N LEU A 62 -3.26 2.57 -10.71
CA LEU A 62 -3.71 3.01 -9.39
C LEU A 62 -3.08 4.35 -8.96
N GLY A 63 -2.07 4.84 -9.69
CA GLY A 63 -1.30 6.01 -9.29
C GLY A 63 0.05 5.65 -8.69
N HIS A 64 0.60 6.52 -7.85
CA HIS A 64 1.93 6.37 -7.28
C HIS A 64 2.01 6.90 -5.85
N THR A 65 3.08 6.58 -5.16
CA THR A 65 3.33 7.02 -3.78
C THR A 65 4.44 8.06 -3.74
N ARG A 66 4.17 9.15 -3.03
CA ARG A 66 5.17 10.15 -2.67
C ARG A 66 5.50 10.03 -1.18
N VAL A 67 6.78 10.11 -0.84
CA VAL A 67 7.27 10.00 0.53
C VAL A 67 7.91 11.33 0.91
N PHE A 68 7.23 12.08 1.78
CA PHE A 68 7.70 13.41 2.22
C PHE A 68 8.54 13.33 3.49
N SER A 69 8.27 12.34 4.35
CA SER A 69 9.02 12.09 5.58
C SER A 69 8.81 10.65 6.05
N ALA A 70 9.42 10.27 7.16
CA ALA A 70 9.19 8.98 7.80
C ALA A 70 7.71 8.76 8.23
N ALA A 71 6.97 9.83 8.46
CA ALA A 71 5.57 9.79 8.92
C ALA A 71 4.56 10.21 7.85
N GLU A 72 5.00 10.89 6.79
CA GLU A 72 4.10 11.43 5.77
C GLU A 72 4.33 10.76 4.41
N HIS A 73 3.36 9.93 4.05
CA HIS A 73 3.27 9.31 2.74
C HIS A 73 1.96 9.72 2.11
N ARG A 74 1.99 10.00 0.82
CA ARG A 74 0.79 10.38 0.08
C ARG A 74 0.64 9.51 -1.16
N HIS A 75 -0.53 8.92 -1.29
CA HIS A 75 -0.93 8.30 -2.54
C HIS A 75 -1.46 9.38 -3.50
N VAL A 76 -0.95 9.38 -4.72
CA VAL A 76 -1.38 10.26 -5.80
C VAL A 76 -2.07 9.38 -6.86
N THR A 77 -3.36 9.62 -7.08
CA THR A 77 -4.13 8.88 -8.08
C THR A 77 -3.65 9.19 -9.49
N CYS A 78 -3.73 8.23 -10.39
CA CYS A 78 -3.39 8.46 -11.79
C CYS A 78 -4.42 9.40 -12.42
N PRO A 79 -4.02 10.57 -12.97
CA PRO A 79 -4.96 11.53 -13.53
C PRO A 79 -5.68 10.98 -14.78
N ASP A 80 -5.01 10.15 -15.55
CA ASP A 80 -5.51 9.65 -16.82
C ASP A 80 -6.20 8.29 -16.71
N SER A 81 -6.19 7.65 -15.52
CA SER A 81 -6.63 6.27 -15.34
C SER A 81 -6.08 5.33 -16.44
N ALA A 82 -4.86 5.59 -16.88
CA ALA A 82 -4.21 4.91 -18.00
C ALA A 82 -4.07 3.41 -17.72
N HIS A 83 -3.86 2.62 -18.79
CA HIS A 83 -3.53 1.21 -18.61
C HIS A 83 -2.20 1.05 -17.85
N ALA A 84 -2.16 0.10 -16.92
CA ALA A 84 -0.95 -0.24 -16.21
C ALA A 84 -0.03 -1.06 -17.13
N VAL A 85 1.23 -0.64 -17.25
CA VAL A 85 2.24 -1.34 -18.04
C VAL A 85 3.11 -2.25 -17.17
N ARG A 86 3.23 -1.93 -15.88
CA ARG A 86 3.97 -2.75 -14.92
C ARG A 86 3.26 -2.78 -13.56
N GLY A 87 2.94 -3.97 -13.10
CA GLY A 87 2.22 -4.15 -11.83
C GLY A 87 0.86 -3.47 -11.85
N SER A 88 0.73 -2.36 -11.13
CA SER A 88 -0.47 -1.54 -11.02
C SER A 88 -0.24 -0.09 -11.48
N GLN A 89 0.81 0.18 -12.26
CA GLN A 89 1.20 1.54 -12.64
C GLN A 89 1.41 1.69 -14.14
N CYS A 90 1.04 2.84 -14.69
CA CYS A 90 1.49 3.32 -15.99
C CYS A 90 2.92 3.88 -15.88
N GLU A 91 3.59 4.07 -17.01
CA GLU A 91 4.97 4.53 -17.03
C GLU A 91 5.19 5.87 -16.31
N PRO A 92 4.39 6.94 -16.52
CA PRO A 92 4.55 8.18 -15.79
C PRO A 92 4.41 8.02 -14.27
N CYS A 93 3.43 7.24 -13.80
CA CYS A 93 3.24 6.99 -12.38
C CYS A 93 4.38 6.16 -11.78
N GLN A 94 4.90 5.18 -12.53
CA GLN A 94 6.05 4.40 -12.10
C GLN A 94 7.30 5.28 -11.93
N LEU A 95 7.54 6.21 -12.85
CA LEU A 95 8.68 7.14 -12.76
C LEU A 95 8.53 8.12 -11.59
N ALA A 96 7.29 8.52 -11.27
CA ALA A 96 6.97 9.43 -10.17
C ALA A 96 6.91 8.76 -8.79
N ASP A 97 6.91 7.42 -8.73
CA ASP A 97 6.81 6.66 -7.47
C ASP A 97 8.13 6.67 -6.72
N ASP A 98 8.15 7.30 -5.54
CA ASP A 98 9.36 7.36 -4.72
C ASP A 98 9.76 5.97 -4.21
N THR A 99 8.79 5.07 -3.98
CA THR A 99 9.05 3.74 -3.41
C THR A 99 9.82 2.81 -4.36
N ARG A 100 9.82 3.11 -5.67
CA ARG A 100 10.62 2.36 -6.65
C ARG A 100 12.12 2.40 -6.36
N LEU A 101 12.58 3.45 -5.65
CA LEU A 101 13.99 3.68 -5.34
C LEU A 101 14.47 2.97 -4.06
N ILE A 102 13.60 2.24 -3.35
CA ILE A 102 13.95 1.54 -2.11
C ILE A 102 15.15 0.61 -2.30
N HIS A 103 15.13 -0.17 -3.38
CA HIS A 103 16.24 -1.10 -3.67
C HIS A 103 17.54 -0.40 -4.06
N ASP A 104 17.43 0.76 -4.70
CA ASP A 104 18.61 1.55 -5.08
C ASP A 104 19.30 2.14 -3.85
N PHE A 105 18.52 2.56 -2.85
CA PHE A 105 19.06 3.05 -1.58
C PHE A 105 19.96 2.00 -0.90
N HIS A 106 19.51 0.75 -0.84
CA HIS A 106 20.28 -0.34 -0.24
C HIS A 106 21.56 -0.69 -1.01
N ARG A 107 21.66 -0.23 -2.25
CA ARG A 107 22.86 -0.37 -3.10
C ARG A 107 23.74 0.89 -3.12
N GLY A 108 23.44 1.87 -2.24
CA GLY A 108 24.14 3.14 -2.18
C GLY A 108 23.65 4.20 -3.17
N GLY A 109 22.51 3.99 -3.80
CA GLY A 109 21.88 4.95 -4.71
C GLY A 109 21.33 6.18 -3.97
N ARG A 110 21.20 7.29 -4.72
CA ARG A 110 20.58 8.50 -4.20
C ARG A 110 19.06 8.40 -4.26
N VAL A 111 18.41 8.81 -3.18
CA VAL A 111 16.94 8.84 -3.06
C VAL A 111 16.49 10.20 -2.54
N PRO A 112 15.22 10.60 -2.77
CA PRO A 112 14.65 11.81 -2.17
C PRO A 112 14.79 11.81 -0.64
N ALA A 113 14.95 13.00 -0.05
CA ALA A 113 15.17 13.15 1.39
C ALA A 113 14.07 12.47 2.24
N GLY A 114 12.80 12.65 1.87
CA GLY A 114 11.70 12.03 2.60
C GLY A 114 11.75 10.49 2.57
N LEU A 115 12.11 9.90 1.42
CA LEU A 115 12.30 8.45 1.33
C LEU A 115 13.50 7.98 2.17
N ARG A 116 14.59 8.76 2.18
CA ARG A 116 15.75 8.47 3.03
C ARG A 116 15.34 8.46 4.51
N ASP A 117 14.62 9.49 4.96
CA ASP A 117 14.13 9.57 6.35
C ASP A 117 13.27 8.36 6.72
N TYR A 118 12.41 7.94 5.80
CA TYR A 118 11.60 6.74 5.98
C TYR A 118 12.46 5.47 6.09
N LEU A 119 13.44 5.30 5.23
CA LEU A 119 14.30 4.10 5.20
C LEU A 119 15.30 4.04 6.36
N MET A 120 15.70 5.20 6.91
CA MET A 120 16.64 5.29 8.04
C MET A 120 15.96 5.17 9.40
N GLN A 121 14.63 5.11 9.49
CA GLN A 121 13.96 4.88 10.75
C GLN A 121 14.22 3.46 11.28
N PRO A 122 14.06 3.22 12.60
CA PRO A 122 14.18 1.88 13.15
C PRO A 122 13.18 0.92 12.53
N HIS A 123 13.63 -0.28 12.21
CA HIS A 123 12.82 -1.36 11.66
C HIS A 123 12.87 -2.58 12.58
N TRP A 124 11.77 -3.34 12.59
CA TRP A 124 11.75 -4.67 13.14
C TRP A 124 12.22 -5.68 12.09
N LEU A 125 13.10 -6.57 12.49
CA LEU A 125 13.37 -7.78 11.72
C LEU A 125 12.39 -8.85 12.20
N TYR A 126 11.71 -9.51 11.27
CA TYR A 126 10.83 -10.63 11.60
C TYR A 126 11.20 -11.87 10.78
N VAL A 127 10.95 -13.02 11.38
CA VAL A 127 11.01 -14.31 10.71
C VAL A 127 9.63 -14.95 10.85
N ALA A 128 8.99 -15.24 9.73
CA ALA A 128 7.72 -15.95 9.70
C ALA A 128 7.94 -17.35 9.16
N THR A 129 7.47 -18.37 9.89
CA THR A 129 7.49 -19.76 9.47
C THR A 129 6.06 -20.22 9.21
N PHE A 130 5.84 -20.81 8.06
CA PHE A 130 4.54 -21.29 7.63
C PHE A 130 4.37 -22.78 7.91
N ALA A 131 3.13 -23.26 7.98
CA ALA A 131 2.82 -24.67 8.26
C ALA A 131 3.44 -25.67 7.27
N ASN A 132 3.72 -25.23 6.04
CA ASN A 132 4.40 -26.02 5.01
C ASN A 132 5.93 -26.06 5.16
N GLY A 133 6.48 -25.48 6.24
CA GLY A 133 7.93 -25.41 6.50
C GLY A 133 8.67 -24.27 5.79
N ALA A 134 8.02 -23.49 4.92
CA ALA A 134 8.62 -22.34 4.31
C ALA A 134 8.86 -21.23 5.35
N SER A 135 9.97 -20.51 5.22
CA SER A 135 10.27 -19.36 6.09
C SER A 135 10.48 -18.10 5.26
N LYS A 136 10.03 -16.99 5.78
CA LYS A 136 10.22 -15.66 5.21
C LYS A 136 10.89 -14.75 6.23
N ILE A 137 11.93 -14.05 5.80
CA ILE A 137 12.56 -12.99 6.58
C ILE A 137 12.15 -11.66 5.97
N GLY A 138 11.80 -10.69 6.80
CA GLY A 138 11.45 -9.36 6.33
C GLY A 138 11.64 -8.31 7.39
N THR A 139 11.48 -7.07 6.98
CA THR A 139 11.52 -5.92 7.87
C THR A 139 10.18 -5.20 7.87
N ALA A 140 9.82 -4.62 9.01
CA ALA A 140 8.66 -3.78 9.16
C ALA A 140 9.09 -2.48 9.85
N SER A 141 8.65 -1.33 9.35
CA SER A 141 8.94 -0.05 9.98
C SER A 141 8.33 -0.01 11.39
N ARG A 142 9.10 0.50 12.34
CA ARG A 142 8.60 0.76 13.70
C ARG A 142 7.92 2.12 13.70
N PRO A 143 6.61 2.23 13.97
CA PRO A 143 5.99 3.53 14.09
C PRO A 143 6.64 4.29 15.24
N ARG A 144 7.00 5.54 14.98
CA ARG A 144 7.33 6.46 16.05
C ARG A 144 6.07 6.66 16.90
N LYS A 145 6.13 6.35 18.19
CA LYS A 145 5.13 6.86 19.13
C LYS A 145 5.19 8.38 18.98
N CYS A 146 4.09 9.00 18.54
CA CYS A 146 3.93 10.43 18.70
C CYS A 146 4.10 10.69 20.18
N GLY A 147 5.18 11.38 20.56
CA GLY A 147 5.36 11.82 21.92
C GLY A 147 4.19 12.75 22.24
N THR A 148 3.36 12.35 23.20
CA THR A 148 2.51 13.28 23.93
C THR A 148 3.46 14.22 24.66
N GLY A 149 3.72 15.40 24.04
CA GLY A 149 4.26 16.55 24.75
C GLY A 149 3.15 17.24 25.48
#